data_cef15eca2ed62394886c076e2cdc9682
#
_entry.id   cef15eca2ed62394886c076e2cdc9682
#
_cell.length_a   1.000
_cell.length_b   1.000
_cell.length_c   1.000
_cell.angle_alpha   90.00
_cell.angle_beta   90.00
_cell.angle_gamma   90.00
#
_symmetry.space_group_name_H-M   'P 1'
#
loop_
_entity.id
_entity.type
_entity.pdbx_description
1 polymer ?
#
loop_
_entity_poly.entity_id
_entity_poly.type
_entity_poly.pdbx_seq_one_letter_code
_entity_poly.pdbx_strand_id
1 'polypeptide(L)'
;TGSSAYGIKSSYLFLNYVKKFGGKFTTVDLNPDIRNEFLSFLNENIEFVVSDSVEYLSSMNKADIKELDVVYLDSFDVDLNNPEPSENHGYNEFRSIEKYLKSGCLIAIDDTPKDYSMFSNLTESSTKIYKERRKQFGNNYTPGKGAKIILNLEIFDDFKIIYHEYSLVLQKV
;
A
#
# COMPACT_ATOMS: atom_id res chain seq x y z
N THR A 1 -4.11 8.79 1.29
CA THR A 1 -4.34 9.33 2.63
C THR A 1 -5.44 10.36 2.62
N GLY A 2 -6.66 9.87 2.59
CA GLY A 2 -7.84 10.72 2.64
C GLY A 2 -7.91 11.43 3.98
N SER A 3 -7.84 12.75 3.96
CA SER A 3 -8.05 13.67 5.06
C SER A 3 -9.49 13.64 5.60
N SER A 4 -10.01 12.48 5.87
CA SER A 4 -11.31 12.31 6.51
C SER A 4 -11.19 11.36 7.68
N ALA A 5 -12.07 11.51 8.67
CA ALA A 5 -12.21 10.60 9.81
C ALA A 5 -12.40 9.11 9.44
N TYR A 6 -12.38 8.80 8.15
CA TYR A 6 -12.43 7.45 7.58
C TYR A 6 -11.04 6.85 7.27
N GLY A 7 -9.98 7.65 7.06
CA GLY A 7 -8.64 7.17 6.71
C GLY A 7 -7.86 6.50 7.84
N ILE A 8 -8.32 6.65 9.09
CA ILE A 8 -7.62 6.12 10.27
C ILE A 8 -8.03 4.68 10.61
N LYS A 9 -9.05 4.12 9.93
CA LYS A 9 -9.62 2.81 10.32
C LYS A 9 -8.63 1.66 10.22
N SER A 10 -7.79 1.60 9.18
CA SER A 10 -6.76 0.59 9.02
C SER A 10 -5.69 0.70 10.12
N SER A 11 -5.24 1.93 10.42
CA SER A 11 -4.28 2.18 11.48
C SER A 11 -4.80 1.76 12.86
N TYR A 12 -6.09 1.97 13.17
CA TYR A 12 -6.68 1.48 14.42
C TYR A 12 -6.71 -0.05 14.53
N LEU A 13 -6.86 -0.75 13.41
CA LEU A 13 -6.74 -2.22 13.39
C LEU A 13 -5.35 -2.66 13.82
N PHE A 14 -4.31 -2.09 13.24
CA PHE A 14 -2.92 -2.41 13.60
C PHE A 14 -2.59 -1.98 15.03
N LEU A 15 -3.05 -0.81 15.47
CA LEU A 15 -2.91 -0.36 16.85
C LEU A 15 -3.51 -1.36 17.86
N ASN A 16 -4.74 -1.82 17.59
CA ASN A 16 -5.41 -2.78 18.45
C ASN A 16 -4.70 -4.14 18.45
N TYR A 17 -4.18 -4.55 17.30
CA TYR A 17 -3.40 -5.77 17.18
C TYR A 17 -2.13 -5.69 18.04
N VAL A 18 -1.33 -4.63 17.89
CA VAL A 18 -0.09 -4.45 18.66
C VAL A 18 -0.37 -4.32 20.15
N LYS A 19 -1.43 -3.62 20.57
CA LYS A 19 -1.84 -3.55 21.97
C LYS A 19 -2.19 -4.92 22.56
N LYS A 20 -2.79 -5.80 21.77
CA LYS A 20 -3.25 -7.11 22.23
C LYS A 20 -2.15 -8.17 22.22
N PHE A 21 -1.31 -8.15 21.18
CA PHE A 21 -0.37 -9.24 20.92
C PHE A 21 1.10 -8.82 21.06
N GLY A 22 1.36 -7.54 21.27
CA GLY A 22 2.71 -6.99 21.27
C GLY A 22 3.24 -6.70 19.86
N GLY A 23 4.47 -6.25 19.78
CA GLY A 23 5.14 -5.87 18.54
C GLY A 23 5.33 -4.37 18.44
N LYS A 24 5.80 -3.91 17.27
CA LYS A 24 5.98 -2.49 16.94
C LYS A 24 5.08 -2.09 15.78
N PHE A 25 4.60 -0.86 15.79
CA PHE A 25 3.80 -0.27 14.73
C PHE A 25 4.30 1.12 14.39
N THR A 26 4.65 1.33 13.14
CA THR A 26 4.98 2.65 12.61
C THR A 26 3.95 3.02 11.53
N THR A 27 3.35 4.18 11.64
CA THR A 27 2.49 4.76 10.60
C THR A 27 3.16 6.01 10.03
N VAL A 28 3.04 6.18 8.72
CA VAL A 28 3.66 7.28 7.99
C VAL A 28 2.57 8.05 7.25
N ASP A 29 2.54 9.35 7.39
CA ASP A 29 1.61 10.22 6.67
C ASP A 29 2.25 11.58 6.40
N LEU A 30 1.92 12.20 5.27
CA LEU A 30 2.38 13.56 4.92
C LEU A 30 1.72 14.63 5.78
N ASN A 31 0.51 14.38 6.28
CA ASN A 31 -0.26 15.36 7.03
C ASN A 31 0.08 15.30 8.52
N PRO A 32 0.77 16.35 9.07
CA PRO A 32 1.13 16.38 10.48
C PRO A 32 -0.10 16.46 11.41
N ASP A 33 -1.26 16.92 10.94
CA ASP A 33 -2.45 17.03 11.77
C ASP A 33 -3.02 15.66 12.15
N ILE A 34 -2.84 14.66 11.31
CA ILE A 34 -3.23 13.27 11.59
C ILE A 34 -2.45 12.73 12.81
N ARG A 35 -1.21 13.15 12.99
CA ARG A 35 -0.42 12.78 14.17
C ARG A 35 -1.14 13.12 15.49
N ASN A 36 -1.90 14.22 15.52
CA ASN A 36 -2.63 14.63 16.73
C ASN A 36 -3.66 13.59 17.16
N GLU A 37 -4.26 12.88 16.22
CA GLU A 37 -5.22 11.80 16.50
C GLU A 37 -4.54 10.57 17.11
N PHE A 38 -3.24 10.41 16.87
CA PHE A 38 -2.43 9.31 17.40
C PHE A 38 -1.72 9.62 18.72
N LEU A 39 -1.70 10.88 19.19
CA LEU A 39 -0.90 11.29 20.37
C LEU A 39 -1.13 10.41 21.60
N SER A 40 -2.39 10.02 21.85
CA SER A 40 -2.73 9.17 23.00
C SER A 40 -2.27 7.71 22.88
N PHE A 41 -1.80 7.29 21.70
CA PHE A 41 -1.36 5.92 21.42
C PHE A 41 0.16 5.82 21.28
N LEU A 42 0.86 6.94 21.06
CA LEU A 42 2.30 6.97 20.86
C LEU A 42 3.03 6.49 22.13
N ASN A 43 3.96 5.59 21.94
CA ASN A 43 4.85 5.05 22.98
C ASN A 43 6.09 4.44 22.31
N GLU A 44 6.91 3.73 23.05
CA GLU A 44 8.13 3.07 22.54
C GLU A 44 7.89 2.02 21.43
N ASN A 45 6.65 1.52 21.32
CA ASN A 45 6.26 0.50 20.34
C ASN A 45 5.33 1.03 19.24
N ILE A 46 4.85 2.26 19.35
CA ILE A 46 3.92 2.88 18.41
C ILE A 46 4.44 4.26 18.02
N GLU A 47 4.80 4.40 16.76
CA GLU A 47 5.38 5.62 16.20
C GLU A 47 4.53 6.18 15.06
N PHE A 48 4.45 7.51 14.99
CA PHE A 48 3.91 8.25 13.85
C PHE A 48 5.00 9.12 13.23
N VAL A 49 5.27 8.91 11.94
CA VAL A 49 6.27 9.64 11.18
C VAL A 49 5.58 10.55 10.17
N VAL A 50 5.93 11.85 10.19
CA VAL A 50 5.48 12.81 9.17
C VAL A 50 6.51 12.80 8.04
N SER A 51 6.18 12.12 6.95
CA SER A 51 7.06 11.98 5.78
C SER A 51 6.27 11.50 4.57
N ASP A 52 6.83 11.70 3.37
CA ASP A 52 6.46 10.92 2.20
C ASP A 52 6.82 9.44 2.43
N SER A 53 5.92 8.54 2.08
CA SER A 53 6.10 7.10 2.34
C SER A 53 7.23 6.48 1.53
N VAL A 54 7.45 6.92 0.29
CA VAL A 54 8.58 6.45 -0.56
C VAL A 54 9.90 6.93 0.02
N GLU A 55 9.97 8.21 0.46
CA GLU A 55 11.17 8.75 1.11
C GLU A 55 11.46 8.01 2.41
N TYR A 56 10.45 7.80 3.25
CA TYR A 56 10.59 7.07 4.50
C TYR A 56 11.11 5.64 4.26
N LEU A 57 10.42 4.86 3.42
CA LEU A 57 10.78 3.47 3.13
C LEU A 57 12.19 3.36 2.50
N SER A 58 12.54 4.30 1.62
CA SER A 58 13.87 4.35 1.00
C SER A 58 14.99 4.69 1.99
N SER A 59 14.68 5.43 3.06
CA SER A 59 15.62 5.83 4.09
C SER A 59 15.81 4.80 5.20
N MET A 60 14.92 3.80 5.27
CA MET A 60 14.99 2.76 6.29
C MET A 60 16.30 1.97 6.21
N ASN A 61 16.83 1.64 7.38
CA ASN A 61 17.97 0.72 7.48
C ASN A 61 17.54 -0.68 6.99
N LYS A 62 18.39 -1.32 6.19
CA LYS A 62 18.14 -2.68 5.68
C LYS A 62 17.91 -3.73 6.79
N ALA A 63 18.53 -3.54 7.95
CA ALA A 63 18.30 -4.41 9.10
C ALA A 63 16.88 -4.26 9.64
N ASP A 64 16.36 -3.02 9.69
CA ASP A 64 15.00 -2.75 10.16
C ASP A 64 13.95 -3.27 9.17
N ILE A 65 14.21 -3.15 7.85
CA ILE A 65 13.33 -3.73 6.82
C ILE A 65 13.22 -5.24 6.97
N LYS A 66 14.31 -5.94 7.33
CA LYS A 66 14.30 -7.39 7.57
C LYS A 66 13.46 -7.81 8.77
N GLU A 67 13.20 -6.92 9.70
CA GLU A 67 12.37 -7.21 10.87
C GLU A 67 10.86 -7.02 10.61
N LEU A 68 10.48 -6.44 9.46
CA LEU A 68 9.07 -6.24 9.11
C LEU A 68 8.37 -7.59 8.91
N ASP A 69 7.23 -7.76 9.58
CA ASP A 69 6.32 -8.89 9.39
C ASP A 69 5.19 -8.55 8.43
N VAL A 70 4.69 -7.30 8.49
CA VAL A 70 3.60 -6.81 7.65
C VAL A 70 3.91 -5.38 7.21
N VAL A 71 3.70 -5.10 5.92
CA VAL A 71 3.70 -3.76 5.34
C VAL A 71 2.33 -3.50 4.73
N TYR A 72 1.71 -2.38 5.06
CA TYR A 72 0.44 -1.95 4.49
C TYR A 72 0.64 -0.66 3.71
N LEU A 73 0.46 -0.72 2.39
CA LEU A 73 0.64 0.39 1.47
C LEU A 73 -0.72 0.96 1.12
N ASP A 74 -1.01 2.13 1.66
CA ASP A 74 -2.29 2.85 1.48
C ASP A 74 -2.09 4.36 1.33
N SER A 75 -0.92 4.78 0.91
CA SER A 75 -0.61 6.17 0.56
C SER A 75 -1.07 6.48 -0.86
N PHE A 76 -1.40 7.70 -1.15
CA PHE A 76 -1.78 8.20 -2.48
C PHE A 76 -3.14 7.69 -3.01
N ASP A 77 -4.12 8.59 -3.11
CA ASP A 77 -5.47 8.24 -3.61
C ASP A 77 -5.47 7.84 -5.09
N VAL A 78 -6.32 6.88 -5.44
CA VAL A 78 -6.48 6.42 -6.83
C VAL A 78 -7.44 7.35 -7.58
N ASP A 79 -6.93 8.07 -8.57
CA ASP A 79 -7.76 8.78 -9.56
C ASP A 79 -7.94 7.89 -10.80
N LEU A 80 -9.14 7.37 -11.00
CA LEU A 80 -9.45 6.51 -12.16
C LEU A 80 -9.40 7.24 -13.50
N ASN A 81 -9.43 8.57 -13.52
CA ASN A 81 -9.23 9.37 -14.74
C ASN A 81 -7.75 9.66 -15.00
N ASN A 82 -6.88 9.48 -14.01
CA ASN A 82 -5.43 9.59 -14.13
C ASN A 82 -4.74 8.61 -13.18
N PRO A 83 -4.79 7.29 -13.43
CA PRO A 83 -4.32 6.28 -12.48
C PRO A 83 -2.80 6.21 -12.34
N GLU A 84 -2.04 6.71 -13.29
CA GLU A 84 -0.59 6.56 -13.34
C GLU A 84 0.16 7.09 -12.11
N PRO A 85 -0.18 8.25 -11.50
CA PRO A 85 0.50 8.72 -10.29
C PRO A 85 0.39 7.74 -9.12
N SER A 86 -0.80 7.22 -8.83
CA SER A 86 -1.00 6.25 -7.74
C SER A 86 -0.31 4.90 -8.03
N GLU A 87 -0.33 4.44 -9.28
CA GLU A 87 0.39 3.24 -9.73
C GLU A 87 1.91 3.38 -9.57
N ASN A 88 2.45 4.57 -9.94
CA ASN A 88 3.87 4.87 -9.77
C ASN A 88 4.26 4.93 -8.30
N HIS A 89 3.45 5.59 -7.49
CA HIS A 89 3.72 5.76 -6.07
C HIS A 89 3.75 4.39 -5.36
N GLY A 90 2.71 3.57 -5.50
CA GLY A 90 2.68 2.24 -4.90
C GLY A 90 3.79 1.31 -5.40
N TYR A 91 4.15 1.42 -6.69
CA TYR A 91 5.30 0.71 -7.23
C TYR A 91 6.63 1.15 -6.59
N ASN A 92 6.83 2.46 -6.39
CA ASN A 92 8.04 3.00 -5.78
C ASN A 92 8.14 2.62 -4.30
N GLU A 93 7.03 2.64 -3.54
CA GLU A 93 6.99 2.14 -2.17
C GLU A 93 7.45 0.68 -2.09
N PHE A 94 6.85 -0.19 -2.92
CA PHE A 94 7.21 -1.60 -2.98
C PHE A 94 8.69 -1.79 -3.33
N ARG A 95 9.19 -1.10 -4.36
CA ARG A 95 10.59 -1.19 -4.81
C ARG A 95 11.61 -0.73 -3.77
N SER A 96 11.21 0.17 -2.89
CA SER A 96 12.10 0.69 -1.83
C SER A 96 12.51 -0.41 -0.83
N ILE A 97 11.66 -1.44 -0.63
CA ILE A 97 11.84 -2.42 0.43
C ILE A 97 11.93 -3.88 -0.05
N GLU A 98 11.36 -4.23 -1.21
CA GLU A 98 11.10 -5.62 -1.63
C GLU A 98 12.32 -6.55 -1.54
N LYS A 99 13.52 -6.03 -1.87
CA LYS A 99 14.77 -6.81 -1.85
C LYS A 99 15.25 -7.20 -0.46
N TYR A 100 14.80 -6.45 0.55
CA TYR A 100 15.35 -6.59 1.91
C TYR A 100 14.38 -7.28 2.86
N LEU A 101 13.15 -7.50 2.44
CA LEU A 101 12.15 -8.20 3.25
C LEU A 101 12.53 -9.64 3.50
N LYS A 102 12.26 -10.13 4.71
CA LYS A 102 12.45 -11.54 5.07
C LYS A 102 11.37 -12.43 4.45
N SER A 103 11.68 -13.69 4.26
CA SER A 103 10.68 -14.71 3.90
C SER A 103 9.55 -14.74 4.93
N GLY A 104 8.33 -14.86 4.45
CA GLY A 104 7.12 -14.82 5.26
C GLY A 104 6.51 -13.44 5.46
N CYS A 105 7.25 -12.34 5.21
CA CYS A 105 6.71 -10.98 5.29
C CYS A 105 5.51 -10.80 4.35
N LEU A 106 4.46 -10.14 4.84
CA LEU A 106 3.26 -9.82 4.08
C LEU A 106 3.29 -8.37 3.62
N ILE A 107 2.94 -8.13 2.36
CA ILE A 107 2.70 -6.79 1.83
C ILE A 107 1.25 -6.71 1.39
N ALA A 108 0.47 -5.90 2.06
CA ALA A 108 -0.90 -5.59 1.67
C ALA A 108 -0.92 -4.23 0.96
N ILE A 109 -1.52 -4.17 -0.22
CA ILE A 109 -1.62 -2.98 -1.06
C ILE A 109 -3.09 -2.69 -1.26
N ASP A 110 -3.54 -1.59 -0.70
CA ASP A 110 -4.95 -1.19 -0.79
C ASP A 110 -5.32 -0.65 -2.18
N ASP A 111 -6.60 -0.42 -2.41
CA ASP A 111 -7.12 0.09 -3.70
C ASP A 111 -6.48 -0.58 -4.92
N THR A 112 -6.36 -1.90 -4.86
CA THR A 112 -5.77 -2.73 -5.93
C THR A 112 -6.75 -3.85 -6.28
N PRO A 113 -7.93 -3.51 -6.80
CA PRO A 113 -8.96 -4.51 -7.04
C PRO A 113 -8.56 -5.46 -8.17
N LYS A 114 -8.97 -6.72 -8.03
CA LYS A 114 -8.80 -7.76 -9.04
C LYS A 114 -9.61 -7.47 -10.31
N ASP A 115 -10.75 -6.83 -10.15
CA ASP A 115 -11.63 -6.43 -11.24
C ASP A 115 -11.95 -4.94 -11.15
N TYR A 116 -11.87 -4.26 -12.30
CA TYR A 116 -12.17 -2.84 -12.41
C TYR A 116 -13.57 -2.47 -11.88
N SER A 117 -14.56 -3.36 -12.03
CA SER A 117 -15.93 -3.13 -11.58
C SER A 117 -16.09 -3.02 -10.06
N MET A 118 -15.07 -3.37 -9.30
CA MET A 118 -15.06 -3.26 -7.83
C MET A 118 -14.88 -1.82 -7.32
N PHE A 119 -14.43 -0.89 -8.17
CA PHE A 119 -14.43 0.53 -7.82
C PHE A 119 -15.85 1.09 -7.77
N SER A 120 -16.16 1.89 -6.76
CA SER A 120 -17.51 2.44 -6.54
C SER A 120 -17.83 3.70 -7.36
N ASN A 121 -16.81 4.40 -7.89
CA ASN A 121 -16.92 5.71 -8.52
C ASN A 121 -16.64 5.69 -10.02
N LEU A 122 -17.10 4.64 -10.70
CA LEU A 122 -16.90 4.47 -12.15
C LEU A 122 -17.69 5.51 -12.95
N THR A 123 -17.00 6.09 -13.95
CA THR A 123 -17.57 7.03 -14.93
C THR A 123 -17.31 6.55 -16.35
N GLU A 124 -17.96 7.15 -17.33
CA GLU A 124 -17.67 6.88 -18.75
C GLU A 124 -16.22 7.23 -19.11
N SER A 125 -15.71 8.34 -18.57
CA SER A 125 -14.33 8.79 -18.77
C SER A 125 -13.35 7.77 -18.23
N SER A 126 -13.47 7.38 -16.96
CA SER A 126 -12.59 6.39 -16.34
C SER A 126 -12.66 5.03 -17.03
N THR A 127 -13.85 4.62 -17.47
CA THR A 127 -14.03 3.38 -18.23
C THR A 127 -13.33 3.42 -19.58
N LYS A 128 -13.33 4.56 -20.27
CA LYS A 128 -12.58 4.73 -21.52
C LYS A 128 -11.08 4.61 -21.29
N ILE A 129 -10.55 5.30 -20.28
CA ILE A 129 -9.14 5.24 -19.90
C ILE A 129 -8.74 3.80 -19.54
N TYR A 130 -9.54 3.10 -18.72
CA TYR A 130 -9.31 1.70 -18.39
C TYR A 130 -9.19 0.82 -19.63
N LYS A 131 -10.12 0.97 -20.61
CA LYS A 131 -10.08 0.19 -21.86
C LYS A 131 -8.83 0.49 -22.71
N GLU A 132 -8.40 1.75 -22.73
CA GLU A 132 -7.16 2.15 -23.44
C GLU A 132 -5.94 1.54 -22.77
N ARG A 133 -5.85 1.61 -21.46
CA ARG A 133 -4.73 1.01 -20.71
C ARG A 133 -4.72 -0.52 -20.80
N ARG A 134 -5.87 -1.18 -20.82
CA ARG A 134 -5.92 -2.63 -21.10
C ARG A 134 -5.42 -3.01 -22.48
N LYS A 135 -5.65 -2.18 -23.48
CA LYS A 135 -5.05 -2.40 -24.83
C LYS A 135 -3.53 -2.27 -24.79
N GLN A 136 -3.01 -1.37 -23.96
CA GLN A 136 -1.58 -1.12 -23.82
C GLN A 136 -0.85 -2.20 -22.99
N PHE A 137 -1.43 -2.60 -21.86
CA PHE A 137 -0.78 -3.43 -20.84
C PHE A 137 -1.30 -4.89 -20.81
N GLY A 138 -2.32 -5.19 -21.59
CA GLY A 138 -2.91 -6.54 -21.63
C GLY A 138 -4.12 -6.73 -20.73
N ASN A 139 -4.71 -7.93 -20.83
CA ASN A 139 -5.97 -8.24 -20.16
C ASN A 139 -5.87 -8.31 -18.61
N ASN A 140 -4.69 -8.49 -18.07
CA ASN A 140 -4.44 -8.55 -16.62
C ASN A 140 -4.31 -7.17 -15.98
N TYR A 141 -4.34 -6.10 -16.77
CA TYR A 141 -4.29 -4.76 -16.21
C TYR A 141 -5.58 -4.42 -15.47
N THR A 142 -5.43 -3.98 -14.23
CA THR A 142 -6.45 -3.32 -13.42
C THR A 142 -5.80 -2.10 -12.78
N PRO A 143 -6.42 -0.90 -12.80
CA PRO A 143 -5.84 0.27 -12.17
C PRO A 143 -5.81 0.08 -10.64
N GLY A 144 -4.95 0.85 -9.99
CA GLY A 144 -4.80 0.82 -8.55
C GLY A 144 -3.34 0.88 -8.13
N LYS A 145 -3.10 1.03 -6.85
CA LYS A 145 -1.75 1.23 -6.30
C LYS A 145 -0.80 0.07 -6.64
N GLY A 146 -1.30 -1.15 -6.72
CA GLY A 146 -0.53 -2.36 -7.06
C GLY A 146 -0.46 -2.72 -8.55
N ALA A 147 -1.07 -1.93 -9.45
CA ALA A 147 -1.16 -2.27 -10.87
C ALA A 147 0.20 -2.59 -11.50
N LYS A 148 1.20 -1.74 -11.29
CA LYS A 148 2.55 -1.96 -11.83
C LYS A 148 3.27 -3.15 -11.18
N ILE A 149 2.97 -3.46 -9.95
CA ILE A 149 3.53 -4.64 -9.27
C ILE A 149 2.98 -5.91 -9.92
N ILE A 150 1.65 -5.98 -10.15
CA ILE A 150 1.01 -7.12 -10.82
C ILE A 150 1.55 -7.31 -12.22
N LEU A 151 1.68 -6.22 -13.00
CA LEU A 151 2.19 -6.29 -14.38
C LEU A 151 3.65 -6.77 -14.45
N ASN A 152 4.41 -6.62 -13.38
CA ASN A 152 5.82 -7.01 -13.30
C ASN A 152 6.04 -8.19 -12.34
N LEU A 153 4.99 -8.91 -11.94
CA LEU A 153 5.10 -9.95 -10.91
C LEU A 153 6.05 -11.08 -11.30
N GLU A 154 6.19 -11.36 -12.60
CA GLU A 154 7.15 -12.35 -13.11
C GLU A 154 8.62 -11.98 -12.82
N ILE A 155 8.90 -10.68 -12.61
CA ILE A 155 10.25 -10.20 -12.24
C ILE A 155 10.47 -10.34 -10.72
N PHE A 156 9.40 -10.44 -9.95
CA PHE A 156 9.41 -10.58 -8.50
C PHE A 156 9.13 -12.04 -8.11
N ASP A 157 9.94 -12.95 -8.60
CA ASP A 157 9.82 -14.42 -8.47
C ASP A 157 9.87 -14.92 -7.01
N ASP A 158 10.34 -14.07 -6.10
CA ASP A 158 10.37 -14.30 -4.66
C ASP A 158 9.13 -13.78 -3.92
N PHE A 159 8.06 -13.44 -4.67
CA PHE A 159 6.75 -13.09 -4.12
C PHE A 159 5.64 -13.96 -4.69
N LYS A 160 4.67 -14.33 -3.85
CA LYS A 160 3.43 -14.97 -4.29
C LYS A 160 2.20 -14.16 -3.86
N ILE A 161 1.19 -14.12 -4.71
CA ILE A 161 -0.13 -13.59 -4.35
C ILE A 161 -0.80 -14.59 -3.42
N ILE A 162 -1.18 -14.14 -2.21
CA ILE A 162 -1.95 -14.96 -1.25
C ILE A 162 -3.40 -14.51 -1.14
N TYR A 163 -3.69 -13.27 -1.54
CA TYR A 163 -5.04 -12.73 -1.59
C TYR A 163 -5.11 -11.63 -2.65
N HIS A 164 -6.18 -11.61 -3.45
CA HIS A 164 -6.44 -10.55 -4.40
C HIS A 164 -7.94 -10.44 -4.68
N GLU A 165 -8.56 -9.49 -4.01
CA GLU A 165 -9.95 -9.05 -4.26
C GLU A 165 -9.94 -7.52 -4.41
N TYR A 166 -10.39 -6.74 -3.41
CA TYR A 166 -10.28 -5.27 -3.46
C TYR A 166 -8.87 -4.78 -3.14
N SER A 167 -8.16 -5.49 -2.29
CA SER A 167 -6.74 -5.25 -1.98
C SER A 167 -5.90 -6.43 -2.47
N LEU A 168 -4.64 -6.18 -2.77
CA LEU A 168 -3.65 -7.19 -3.13
C LEU A 168 -2.79 -7.52 -1.91
N VAL A 169 -2.63 -8.80 -1.59
CA VAL A 169 -1.68 -9.24 -0.55
C VAL A 169 -0.65 -10.18 -1.16
N LEU A 170 0.59 -9.79 -1.04
CA LEU A 170 1.76 -10.55 -1.44
C LEU A 170 2.45 -11.13 -0.20
N GLN A 171 3.05 -12.30 -0.35
CA GLN A 171 3.95 -12.87 0.63
C GLN A 171 5.33 -13.08 0.01
N LYS A 172 6.36 -12.61 0.71
CA LYS A 172 7.76 -12.94 0.39
C LYS A 172 8.00 -14.43 0.64
N VAL A 173 8.51 -15.17 -0.33
CA VAL A 173 8.81 -16.61 -0.24
C VAL A 173 10.28 -16.88 0.08
#